data_a2f75394c51e52900a3833c732885e7c
#
_entry.id   a2f75394c51e52900a3833c732885e7c
#
_cell.length_a   1.000
_cell.length_b   1.000
_cell.length_c   1.000
_cell.angle_alpha   90.00
_cell.angle_beta   90.00
_cell.angle_gamma   90.00
#
_symmetry.space_group_name_H-M   'P 1'
#
loop_
_entity.id
_entity.type
_entity.pdbx_description
1 polymer ?
#
loop_
_entity_poly.entity_id
_entity_poly.type
_entity_poly.pdbx_seq_one_letter_code
_entity_poly.pdbx_strand_id
1 'polypeptide(L)'
;METRKVKLAVDGVSKTFRVRGGKYQEDYLLNVLRRLSFDVYEGEVVSLIGESGCGKTTLLRIIQGLIRRDAGTIRVDERPVTGPGRDRGYVFQQANLLPWRSARANVEFGLELQGLSSRERGDRAQRLLELVGLGKAGEQFPHQLSGGMQQRVNLARALAIDPAILLMDEPFSALDAQTREVLQRELLRIKSETAKTVLFVTHDLDEAIYVSNRVIVLGARPGRVKEILDVPFSFPRPDLPELRGDPTFQNIRRRMWELIRESSAPARPEAVVERAHL
;
A
#
# COMPACT_ATOMS: atom_id res chain seq x y z
N MET A 1 -1.48 -13.18 -26.98
CA MET A 1 -1.41 -12.28 -25.80
C MET A 1 -2.01 -13.07 -24.65
N GLU A 2 -1.21 -13.52 -23.69
CA GLU A 2 -1.74 -14.10 -22.46
C GLU A 2 -2.59 -13.05 -21.75
N THR A 3 -3.85 -13.35 -21.52
CA THR A 3 -4.74 -12.49 -20.74
C THR A 3 -4.24 -12.48 -19.29
N ARG A 4 -3.60 -11.39 -18.89
CA ARG A 4 -3.16 -11.21 -17.48
C ARG A 4 -4.39 -11.29 -16.57
N LYS A 5 -4.36 -12.18 -15.58
CA LYS A 5 -5.46 -12.33 -14.63
C LYS A 5 -5.52 -11.12 -13.70
N VAL A 6 -6.69 -10.50 -13.56
CA VAL A 6 -6.92 -9.39 -12.65
C VAL A 6 -7.03 -9.94 -11.23
N LYS A 7 -6.16 -9.44 -10.32
CA LYS A 7 -6.16 -9.78 -8.90
C LYS A 7 -7.00 -8.82 -8.08
N LEU A 8 -6.87 -7.51 -8.34
CA LEU A 8 -7.69 -6.47 -7.73
C LEU A 8 -8.31 -5.63 -8.84
N ALA A 9 -9.64 -5.51 -8.84
CA ALA A 9 -10.38 -4.57 -9.68
C ALA A 9 -11.01 -3.48 -8.81
N VAL A 10 -10.71 -2.24 -9.12
CA VAL A 10 -11.32 -1.03 -8.53
C VAL A 10 -12.09 -0.33 -9.63
N ASP A 11 -13.41 -0.19 -9.49
CA ASP A 11 -14.26 0.37 -10.54
C ASP A 11 -15.20 1.45 -10.00
N GLY A 12 -15.05 2.68 -10.48
CA GLY A 12 -15.89 3.83 -10.18
C GLY A 12 -15.93 4.25 -8.70
N VAL A 13 -14.91 3.90 -7.90
CA VAL A 13 -14.93 4.09 -6.44
C VAL A 13 -14.93 5.57 -6.09
N SER A 14 -15.90 5.95 -5.26
CA SER A 14 -16.05 7.32 -4.72
C SER A 14 -16.20 7.30 -3.20
N LYS A 15 -15.69 8.36 -2.54
CA LYS A 15 -15.81 8.55 -1.10
C LYS A 15 -15.90 10.02 -0.72
N THR A 16 -16.93 10.32 0.06
CA THR A 16 -17.18 11.63 0.67
C THR A 16 -17.25 11.47 2.18
N PHE A 17 -16.66 12.38 2.92
CA PHE A 17 -16.80 12.45 4.38
C PHE A 17 -17.59 13.69 4.76
N ARG A 18 -18.48 13.55 5.75
CA ARG A 18 -19.06 14.70 6.45
C ARG A 18 -18.07 15.17 7.52
N VAL A 19 -17.60 16.39 7.38
CA VAL A 19 -16.71 17.03 8.35
C VAL A 19 -17.56 17.96 9.20
N ARG A 20 -17.52 17.74 10.52
CA ARG A 20 -18.20 18.64 11.45
C ARG A 20 -17.45 19.95 11.53
N GLY A 21 -18.15 21.03 11.32
CA GLY A 21 -17.63 22.38 11.53
C GLY A 21 -17.29 22.59 13.01
N GLY A 22 -16.27 23.39 13.28
CA GLY A 22 -15.96 23.83 14.65
C GLY A 22 -16.99 24.87 15.14
N LYS A 23 -16.78 25.39 16.36
CA LYS A 23 -17.70 26.31 17.06
C LYS A 23 -18.22 27.51 16.24
N TYR A 24 -17.58 27.80 15.08
CA TYR A 24 -17.90 28.92 14.18
C TYR A 24 -17.96 28.55 12.69
N GLN A 25 -18.00 27.25 12.35
CA GLN A 25 -18.04 26.76 10.98
C GLN A 25 -19.17 25.74 10.82
N GLU A 26 -19.89 25.81 9.71
CA GLU A 26 -20.92 24.83 9.34
C GLU A 26 -20.30 23.47 8.97
N ASP A 27 -21.06 22.41 9.13
CA ASP A 27 -20.70 21.08 8.60
C ASP A 27 -20.57 21.15 7.08
N TYR A 28 -19.57 20.45 6.54
CA TYR A 28 -19.37 20.39 5.10
C TYR A 28 -19.06 18.97 4.62
N LEU A 29 -19.27 18.74 3.32
CA LEU A 29 -18.95 17.50 2.66
C LEU A 29 -17.57 17.59 2.00
N LEU A 30 -16.67 16.68 2.35
CA LEU A 30 -15.33 16.57 1.78
C LEU A 30 -15.28 15.37 0.82
N ASN A 31 -15.29 15.66 -0.49
CA ASN A 31 -15.08 14.64 -1.52
C ASN A 31 -13.60 14.23 -1.54
N VAL A 32 -13.28 13.05 -1.06
CA VAL A 32 -11.90 12.54 -0.98
C VAL A 32 -11.52 11.76 -2.23
N LEU A 33 -12.43 10.89 -2.72
CA LEU A 33 -12.20 10.08 -3.93
C LEU A 33 -13.37 10.26 -4.90
N ARG A 34 -13.06 10.36 -6.21
CA ARG A 34 -14.06 10.55 -7.26
C ARG A 34 -13.83 9.61 -8.43
N ARG A 35 -14.72 8.59 -8.54
CA ARG A 35 -14.79 7.64 -9.67
C ARG A 35 -13.44 7.02 -10.04
N LEU A 36 -12.69 6.53 -9.04
CA LEU A 36 -11.42 5.84 -9.23
C LEU A 36 -11.65 4.48 -9.88
N SER A 37 -10.92 4.21 -10.99
CA SER A 37 -10.95 2.92 -11.68
C SER A 37 -9.54 2.52 -12.10
N PHE A 38 -9.13 1.30 -11.72
CA PHE A 38 -7.88 0.66 -12.14
C PHE A 38 -7.88 -0.83 -11.77
N ASP A 39 -7.03 -1.60 -12.45
CA ASP A 39 -6.79 -3.00 -12.15
C ASP A 39 -5.35 -3.23 -11.70
N VAL A 40 -5.16 -4.23 -10.82
CA VAL A 40 -3.86 -4.79 -10.46
C VAL A 40 -3.87 -6.26 -10.87
N TYR A 41 -2.87 -6.68 -11.66
CA TYR A 41 -2.78 -8.05 -12.17
C TYR A 41 -2.06 -8.97 -11.18
N GLU A 42 -2.29 -10.28 -11.32
CA GLU A 42 -1.67 -11.29 -10.48
C GLU A 42 -0.12 -11.24 -10.58
N GLY A 43 0.55 -11.27 -9.42
CA GLY A 43 2.01 -11.16 -9.31
C GLY A 43 2.59 -9.78 -9.63
N GLU A 44 1.75 -8.77 -9.87
CA GLU A 44 2.17 -7.41 -10.17
C GLU A 44 2.40 -6.60 -8.89
N VAL A 45 3.39 -5.71 -8.92
CA VAL A 45 3.53 -4.61 -7.96
C VAL A 45 3.09 -3.32 -8.64
N VAL A 46 2.07 -2.67 -8.09
CA VAL A 46 1.58 -1.38 -8.55
C VAL A 46 1.80 -0.34 -7.48
N SER A 47 2.52 0.73 -7.79
CA SER A 47 2.65 1.88 -6.90
C SER A 47 1.53 2.89 -7.13
N LEU A 48 1.04 3.47 -6.04
CA LEU A 48 0.06 4.54 -6.02
C LEU A 48 0.71 5.80 -5.44
N ILE A 49 0.87 6.82 -6.26
CA ILE A 49 1.48 8.09 -5.87
C ILE A 49 0.51 9.26 -6.03
N GLY A 50 0.82 10.36 -5.37
CA GLY A 50 0.07 11.60 -5.45
C GLY A 50 0.36 12.47 -4.23
N GLU A 51 -0.13 13.71 -4.27
CA GLU A 51 0.05 14.67 -3.17
C GLU A 51 -0.48 14.15 -1.83
N SER A 52 0.03 14.74 -0.75
CA SER A 52 -0.54 14.51 0.58
C SER A 52 -2.01 14.93 0.61
N GLY A 53 -2.84 14.06 1.16
CA GLY A 53 -4.29 14.30 1.24
C GLY A 53 -5.09 14.01 -0.03
N CYS A 54 -4.50 13.45 -1.11
CA CYS A 54 -5.25 13.03 -2.31
C CYS A 54 -6.07 11.74 -2.12
N GLY A 55 -6.04 11.12 -0.94
CA GLY A 55 -6.90 9.98 -0.61
C GLY A 55 -6.24 8.59 -0.73
N LYS A 56 -4.92 8.46 -0.89
CA LYS A 56 -4.21 7.17 -1.00
C LYS A 56 -4.52 6.21 0.14
N THR A 57 -4.28 6.63 1.38
CA THR A 57 -4.60 5.85 2.59
C THR A 57 -6.10 5.55 2.71
N THR A 58 -6.97 6.51 2.33
CA THR A 58 -8.42 6.28 2.31
C THR A 58 -8.77 5.16 1.33
N LEU A 59 -8.21 5.18 0.12
CA LEU A 59 -8.42 4.13 -0.87
C LEU A 59 -7.94 2.77 -0.36
N LEU A 60 -6.74 2.68 0.21
CA LEU A 60 -6.24 1.44 0.82
C LEU A 60 -7.17 0.91 1.90
N ARG A 61 -7.67 1.76 2.79
CA ARG A 61 -8.62 1.38 3.84
C ARG A 61 -9.97 0.93 3.28
N ILE A 62 -10.41 1.50 2.15
CA ILE A 62 -11.62 1.05 1.45
C ILE A 62 -11.36 -0.32 0.80
N ILE A 63 -10.22 -0.53 0.16
CA ILE A 63 -9.84 -1.84 -0.41
C ILE A 63 -9.72 -2.88 0.70
N GLN A 64 -9.15 -2.54 1.86
CA GLN A 64 -9.10 -3.40 3.03
C GLN A 64 -10.49 -3.75 3.59
N GLY A 65 -11.51 -2.92 3.28
CA GLY A 65 -12.86 -3.09 3.81
C GLY A 65 -13.10 -2.43 5.17
N LEU A 66 -12.16 -1.59 5.64
CA LEU A 66 -12.26 -0.84 6.91
C LEU A 66 -13.13 0.42 6.78
N ILE A 67 -13.19 0.99 5.58
CA ILE A 67 -14.02 2.16 5.27
C ILE A 67 -14.98 1.77 4.14
N ARG A 68 -16.27 2.06 4.34
CA ARG A 68 -17.28 1.84 3.30
C ARG A 68 -17.15 2.90 2.20
N ARG A 69 -17.12 2.46 0.95
CA ARG A 69 -17.25 3.33 -0.22
C ARG A 69 -18.68 3.83 -0.37
N ASP A 70 -18.86 4.98 -1.01
CA ASP A 70 -20.19 5.54 -1.27
C ASP A 70 -20.72 5.11 -2.65
N ALA A 71 -19.82 4.89 -3.62
CA ALA A 71 -20.17 4.37 -4.95
C ALA A 71 -19.05 3.50 -5.52
N GLY A 72 -19.35 2.77 -6.59
CA GLY A 72 -18.41 1.90 -7.30
C GLY A 72 -18.28 0.50 -6.68
N THR A 73 -17.39 -0.32 -7.24
CA THR A 73 -17.14 -1.70 -6.80
C THR A 73 -15.66 -1.96 -6.61
N ILE A 74 -15.34 -2.88 -5.69
CA ILE A 74 -14.00 -3.44 -5.50
C ILE A 74 -14.12 -4.94 -5.47
N ARG A 75 -13.27 -5.64 -6.22
CA ARG A 75 -13.20 -7.09 -6.25
C ARG A 75 -11.75 -7.54 -6.07
N VAL A 76 -11.56 -8.61 -5.31
CA VAL A 76 -10.28 -9.34 -5.18
C VAL A 76 -10.54 -10.78 -5.61
N ASP A 77 -9.78 -11.31 -6.56
CA ASP A 77 -10.05 -12.59 -7.22
C ASP A 77 -11.53 -12.74 -7.61
N GLU A 78 -12.07 -11.71 -8.30
CA GLU A 78 -13.46 -11.60 -8.76
C GLU A 78 -14.51 -11.50 -7.64
N ARG A 79 -14.15 -11.71 -6.36
CA ARG A 79 -15.04 -11.64 -5.21
C ARG A 79 -15.22 -10.20 -4.74
N PRO A 80 -16.46 -9.74 -4.50
CA PRO A 80 -16.69 -8.38 -4.04
C PRO A 80 -16.17 -8.17 -2.62
N VAL A 81 -15.51 -7.03 -2.40
CA VAL A 81 -15.11 -6.58 -1.08
C VAL A 81 -16.30 -5.95 -0.36
N THR A 82 -16.79 -6.60 0.69
CA THR A 82 -17.91 -6.14 1.51
C THR A 82 -17.52 -5.73 2.93
N GLY A 83 -16.31 -6.12 3.39
CA GLY A 83 -15.77 -5.83 4.70
C GLY A 83 -14.32 -6.29 4.81
N PRO A 84 -13.70 -6.23 6.01
CA PRO A 84 -12.37 -6.78 6.25
C PRO A 84 -12.29 -8.26 5.90
N GLY A 85 -11.16 -8.69 5.32
CA GLY A 85 -10.97 -10.08 4.90
C GLY A 85 -9.49 -10.49 4.95
N ARG A 86 -9.25 -11.79 5.14
CA ARG A 86 -7.90 -12.38 5.17
C ARG A 86 -7.21 -12.44 3.81
N ASP A 87 -7.96 -12.27 2.74
CA ASP A 87 -7.49 -12.19 1.35
C ASP A 87 -6.64 -10.95 1.07
N ARG A 88 -6.61 -9.98 2.00
CA ARG A 88 -5.89 -8.71 1.91
C ARG A 88 -4.98 -8.53 3.14
N GLY A 89 -3.68 -8.66 2.94
CA GLY A 89 -2.68 -8.33 3.96
C GLY A 89 -2.43 -6.82 3.98
N TYR A 90 -2.29 -6.22 5.18
CA TYR A 90 -2.03 -4.79 5.32
C TYR A 90 -0.71 -4.55 6.05
N VAL A 91 0.19 -3.80 5.41
CA VAL A 91 1.44 -3.34 5.99
C VAL A 91 1.30 -1.84 6.28
N PHE A 92 1.32 -1.51 7.57
CA PHE A 92 1.12 -0.14 8.05
C PHE A 92 2.39 0.71 7.90
N GLN A 93 2.23 2.00 7.78
CA GLN A 93 3.31 2.99 7.78
C GLN A 93 4.16 2.89 9.07
N GLN A 94 3.52 2.89 10.22
CA GLN A 94 4.13 2.47 11.48
C GLN A 94 3.83 0.99 11.68
N ALA A 95 4.82 0.22 12.13
CA ALA A 95 4.69 -1.24 12.21
C ALA A 95 3.51 -1.71 13.08
N ASN A 96 3.07 -0.90 14.05
CA ASN A 96 1.92 -1.17 14.92
C ASN A 96 1.96 -2.60 15.47
N LEU A 97 3.15 -3.03 15.93
CA LEU A 97 3.31 -4.31 16.58
C LEU A 97 2.63 -4.29 17.95
N LEU A 98 2.11 -5.44 18.35
CA LEU A 98 1.55 -5.64 19.69
C LEU A 98 2.71 -5.59 20.69
N PRO A 99 2.82 -4.55 21.55
CA PRO A 99 4.03 -4.32 22.35
C PRO A 99 4.24 -5.36 23.44
N TRP A 100 3.20 -6.11 23.81
CA TRP A 100 3.23 -7.21 24.80
C TRP A 100 3.49 -8.58 24.16
N ARG A 101 3.75 -8.64 22.86
CA ARG A 101 4.06 -9.88 22.11
C ARG A 101 5.46 -9.81 21.52
N SER A 102 6.17 -10.93 21.53
CA SER A 102 7.43 -11.05 20.80
C SER A 102 7.23 -10.92 19.29
N ALA A 103 8.32 -10.82 18.52
CA ALA A 103 8.26 -10.76 17.05
C ALA A 103 7.53 -11.99 16.48
N ARG A 104 7.85 -13.19 16.98
CA ARG A 104 7.19 -14.45 16.60
C ARG A 104 5.70 -14.39 16.91
N ALA A 105 5.33 -14.03 18.13
CA ALA A 105 3.94 -13.96 18.55
C ALA A 105 3.14 -12.89 17.80
N ASN A 106 3.79 -11.82 17.34
CA ASN A 106 3.17 -10.85 16.42
C ASN A 106 2.84 -11.47 15.06
N VAL A 107 3.75 -12.27 14.50
CA VAL A 107 3.52 -12.97 13.22
C VAL A 107 2.43 -14.05 13.37
N GLU A 108 2.43 -14.78 14.49
CA GLU A 108 1.44 -15.81 14.78
C GLU A 108 0.02 -15.29 14.97
N PHE A 109 -0.15 -14.00 15.30
CA PHE A 109 -1.45 -13.44 15.71
C PHE A 109 -2.57 -13.69 14.69
N GLY A 110 -2.31 -13.46 13.39
CA GLY A 110 -3.29 -13.74 12.34
C GLY A 110 -3.59 -15.24 12.17
N LEU A 111 -2.64 -16.10 12.48
CA LEU A 111 -2.76 -17.56 12.40
C LEU A 111 -3.55 -18.13 13.58
N GLU A 112 -3.46 -17.50 14.76
CA GLU A 112 -4.29 -17.83 15.93
C GLU A 112 -5.78 -17.66 15.58
N LEU A 113 -6.13 -16.56 14.92
CA LEU A 113 -7.50 -16.27 14.50
C LEU A 113 -8.02 -17.23 13.41
N GLN A 114 -7.13 -17.95 12.72
CA GLN A 114 -7.47 -19.00 11.75
C GLN A 114 -7.65 -20.38 12.39
N GLY A 115 -7.42 -20.51 13.69
CA GLY A 115 -7.58 -21.77 14.40
C GLY A 115 -6.45 -22.80 14.15
N LEU A 116 -5.26 -22.38 13.64
CA LEU A 116 -4.12 -23.27 13.46
C LEU A 116 -3.59 -23.73 14.83
N SER A 117 -3.06 -24.94 14.88
CA SER A 117 -2.38 -25.46 16.08
C SER A 117 -1.14 -24.64 16.43
N SER A 118 -0.73 -24.67 17.71
CA SER A 118 0.46 -23.92 18.17
C SER A 118 1.74 -24.31 17.40
N ARG A 119 1.89 -25.59 17.05
CA ARG A 119 3.02 -26.07 16.27
C ARG A 119 3.02 -25.50 14.84
N GLU A 120 1.89 -25.60 14.15
CA GLU A 120 1.76 -25.06 12.77
C GLU A 120 2.00 -23.54 12.72
N ARG A 121 1.48 -22.80 13.72
CA ARG A 121 1.73 -21.35 13.83
C ARG A 121 3.20 -21.04 14.02
N GLY A 122 3.85 -21.73 14.97
CA GLY A 122 5.28 -21.54 15.26
C GLY A 122 6.16 -21.84 14.06
N ASP A 123 5.92 -22.96 13.37
CA ASP A 123 6.66 -23.35 12.17
C ASP A 123 6.48 -22.33 11.04
N ARG A 124 5.25 -21.85 10.85
CA ARG A 124 4.95 -20.84 9.81
C ARG A 124 5.54 -19.47 10.15
N ALA A 125 5.43 -19.03 11.39
CA ALA A 125 6.00 -17.78 11.85
C ALA A 125 7.53 -17.79 11.76
N GLN A 126 8.18 -18.91 12.11
CA GLN A 126 9.62 -19.05 12.00
C GLN A 126 10.10 -18.92 10.55
N ARG A 127 9.46 -19.61 9.61
CA ARG A 127 9.79 -19.49 8.17
C ARG A 127 9.62 -18.07 7.65
N LEU A 128 8.57 -17.35 8.09
CA LEU A 128 8.33 -15.97 7.67
C LEU A 128 9.34 -15.00 8.30
N LEU A 129 9.76 -15.23 9.54
CA LEU A 129 10.83 -14.45 10.15
C LEU A 129 12.17 -14.71 9.45
N GLU A 130 12.46 -15.92 9.05
CA GLU A 130 13.64 -16.26 8.23
C GLU A 130 13.56 -15.55 6.85
N LEU A 131 12.41 -15.60 6.20
CA LEU A 131 12.15 -14.93 4.93
C LEU A 131 12.46 -13.42 4.99
N VAL A 132 12.13 -12.75 6.09
CA VAL A 132 12.45 -11.33 6.30
C VAL A 132 13.78 -11.07 7.00
N GLY A 133 14.65 -12.08 7.12
CA GLY A 133 15.99 -11.98 7.72
C GLY A 133 15.99 -11.78 9.24
N LEU A 134 14.94 -12.22 9.94
CA LEU A 134 14.78 -12.08 11.40
C LEU A 134 14.66 -13.42 12.13
N GLY A 135 15.13 -14.53 11.54
CA GLY A 135 14.98 -15.87 12.11
C GLY A 135 15.53 -16.02 13.54
N LYS A 136 16.57 -15.23 13.90
CA LYS A 136 17.16 -15.24 15.26
C LYS A 136 16.52 -14.23 16.23
N ALA A 137 15.63 -13.36 15.75
CA ALA A 137 15.02 -12.29 16.54
C ALA A 137 13.58 -12.62 16.99
N GLY A 138 13.11 -13.83 16.81
CA GLY A 138 11.73 -14.23 17.06
C GLY A 138 11.24 -13.97 18.47
N GLU A 139 12.11 -14.11 19.48
CA GLU A 139 11.76 -13.93 20.89
C GLU A 139 11.89 -12.46 21.38
N GLN A 140 12.43 -11.56 20.54
CA GLN A 140 12.56 -10.14 20.89
C GLN A 140 11.20 -9.43 20.88
N PHE A 141 11.00 -8.52 21.83
CA PHE A 141 9.82 -7.66 21.88
C PHE A 141 10.00 -6.40 21.04
N PRO A 142 8.92 -5.71 20.62
CA PRO A 142 9.01 -4.54 19.75
C PRO A 142 9.98 -3.46 20.23
N HIS A 143 10.07 -3.18 21.53
CA HIS A 143 10.99 -2.21 22.11
C HIS A 143 12.48 -2.59 22.01
N GLN A 144 12.79 -3.83 21.71
CA GLN A 144 14.14 -4.38 21.51
C GLN A 144 14.56 -4.41 20.04
N LEU A 145 13.63 -4.08 19.12
CA LEU A 145 13.82 -4.10 17.68
C LEU A 145 14.08 -2.69 17.15
N SER A 146 15.02 -2.55 16.19
CA SER A 146 15.14 -1.32 15.42
C SER A 146 13.89 -1.06 14.57
N GLY A 147 13.67 0.19 14.11
CA GLY A 147 12.54 0.54 13.25
C GLY A 147 12.45 -0.33 11.98
N GLY A 148 13.58 -0.61 11.34
CA GLY A 148 13.66 -1.50 10.19
C GLY A 148 13.30 -2.95 10.53
N MET A 149 13.74 -3.45 11.70
CA MET A 149 13.35 -4.80 12.17
C MET A 149 11.85 -4.86 12.47
N GLN A 150 11.29 -3.84 13.12
CA GLN A 150 9.84 -3.76 13.37
C GLN A 150 9.05 -3.80 12.06
N GLN A 151 9.52 -3.09 11.03
CA GLN A 151 8.85 -3.07 9.73
C GLN A 151 8.94 -4.43 9.01
N ARG A 152 10.05 -5.17 9.14
CA ARG A 152 10.17 -6.54 8.67
C ARG A 152 9.20 -7.49 9.39
N VAL A 153 9.02 -7.35 10.70
CA VAL A 153 8.01 -8.12 11.45
C VAL A 153 6.59 -7.77 10.99
N ASN A 154 6.30 -6.49 10.72
CA ASN A 154 5.01 -6.05 10.17
C ASN A 154 4.73 -6.71 8.81
N LEU A 155 5.74 -6.78 7.92
CA LEU A 155 5.63 -7.48 6.63
C LEU A 155 5.40 -8.99 6.82
N ALA A 156 6.18 -9.65 7.68
CA ALA A 156 6.01 -11.06 8.00
C ALA A 156 4.61 -11.36 8.55
N ARG A 157 4.09 -10.50 9.44
CA ARG A 157 2.72 -10.58 9.99
C ARG A 157 1.66 -10.47 8.90
N ALA A 158 1.84 -9.56 7.94
CA ALA A 158 0.91 -9.40 6.82
C ALA A 158 0.94 -10.61 5.87
N LEU A 159 2.11 -11.22 5.66
CA LEU A 159 2.29 -12.43 4.86
C LEU A 159 1.75 -13.69 5.54
N ALA A 160 1.70 -13.71 6.88
CA ALA A 160 1.32 -14.89 7.66
C ALA A 160 -0.06 -15.44 7.31
N ILE A 161 -1.01 -14.56 7.06
CA ILE A 161 -2.38 -14.92 6.69
C ILE A 161 -2.55 -15.43 5.26
N ASP A 162 -1.45 -15.49 4.49
CA ASP A 162 -1.40 -15.89 3.07
C ASP A 162 -2.38 -15.10 2.18
N PRO A 163 -2.28 -13.77 2.16
CA PRO A 163 -3.24 -12.95 1.44
C PRO A 163 -3.10 -13.08 -0.07
N ALA A 164 -4.20 -12.84 -0.81
CA ALA A 164 -4.20 -12.74 -2.27
C ALA A 164 -3.49 -11.47 -2.75
N ILE A 165 -3.55 -10.39 -1.96
CA ILE A 165 -2.88 -9.11 -2.23
C ILE A 165 -2.34 -8.49 -0.95
N LEU A 166 -1.16 -7.87 -1.04
CA LEU A 166 -0.58 -7.03 0.00
C LEU A 166 -0.89 -5.55 -0.29
N LEU A 167 -1.42 -4.86 0.71
CA LEU A 167 -1.68 -3.42 0.70
C LEU A 167 -0.64 -2.76 1.61
N MET A 168 0.21 -1.91 1.05
CA MET A 168 1.29 -1.26 1.78
C MET A 168 1.10 0.25 1.81
N ASP A 169 0.97 0.83 3.00
CA ASP A 169 0.72 2.26 3.21
C ASP A 169 1.99 2.95 3.68
N GLU A 170 2.76 3.52 2.76
CA GLU A 170 4.03 4.21 2.99
C GLU A 170 4.99 3.44 3.92
N PRO A 171 5.27 2.14 3.66
CA PRO A 171 5.90 1.24 4.64
C PRO A 171 7.32 1.62 5.03
N PHE A 172 7.99 2.48 4.27
CA PHE A 172 9.38 2.83 4.49
C PHE A 172 9.61 4.32 4.82
N SER A 173 8.54 5.11 4.92
CA SER A 173 8.62 6.57 5.10
C SER A 173 9.26 6.99 6.44
N ALA A 174 9.14 6.18 7.48
CA ALA A 174 9.68 6.47 8.82
C ALA A 174 11.13 6.01 9.01
N LEU A 175 11.78 5.49 7.95
CA LEU A 175 13.12 4.90 8.01
C LEU A 175 14.18 5.84 7.42
N ASP A 176 15.41 5.72 7.94
CA ASP A 176 16.57 6.38 7.33
C ASP A 176 16.85 5.84 5.91
N ALA A 177 17.59 6.60 5.10
CA ALA A 177 17.79 6.29 3.69
C ALA A 177 18.46 4.93 3.45
N GLN A 178 19.46 4.55 4.27
CA GLN A 178 20.19 3.29 4.10
C GLN A 178 19.30 2.09 4.44
N THR A 179 18.58 2.16 5.56
CA THR A 179 17.62 1.11 5.96
C THR A 179 16.49 0.97 4.94
N ARG A 180 16.02 2.09 4.37
CA ARG A 180 14.99 2.11 3.33
C ARG A 180 15.43 1.35 2.08
N GLU A 181 16.62 1.64 1.53
CA GLU A 181 17.14 0.94 0.35
C GLU A 181 17.31 -0.57 0.59
N VAL A 182 17.78 -0.95 1.78
CA VAL A 182 17.88 -2.38 2.16
C VAL A 182 16.51 -3.04 2.16
N LEU A 183 15.47 -2.38 2.71
CA LEU A 183 14.13 -2.95 2.78
C LEU A 183 13.41 -2.96 1.43
N GLN A 184 13.68 -2.02 0.54
CA GLN A 184 13.18 -2.03 -0.83
C GLN A 184 13.73 -3.25 -1.60
N ARG A 185 15.03 -3.50 -1.52
CA ARG A 185 15.64 -4.71 -2.12
C ARG A 185 15.07 -5.99 -1.54
N GLU A 186 14.88 -6.03 -0.22
CA GLU A 186 14.27 -7.15 0.47
C GLU A 186 12.82 -7.40 0.02
N LEU A 187 12.02 -6.34 -0.15
CA LEU A 187 10.67 -6.44 -0.70
C LEU A 187 10.68 -7.07 -2.10
N LEU A 188 11.61 -6.65 -2.97
CA LEU A 188 11.73 -7.20 -4.32
C LEU A 188 12.14 -8.67 -4.30
N ARG A 189 13.05 -9.06 -3.39
CA ARG A 189 13.44 -10.46 -3.17
C ARG A 189 12.22 -11.29 -2.71
N ILE A 190 11.52 -10.85 -1.69
CA ILE A 190 10.31 -11.53 -1.17
C ILE A 190 9.24 -11.64 -2.27
N LYS A 191 9.05 -10.58 -3.06
CA LYS A 191 8.13 -10.60 -4.21
C LYS A 191 8.50 -11.67 -5.23
N SER A 192 9.80 -11.81 -5.57
CA SER A 192 10.25 -12.82 -6.53
C SER A 192 10.07 -14.26 -6.00
N GLU A 193 10.27 -14.47 -4.68
CA GLU A 193 10.12 -15.78 -4.05
C GLU A 193 8.66 -16.20 -3.81
N THR A 194 7.77 -15.21 -3.59
CA THR A 194 6.37 -15.48 -3.21
C THR A 194 5.36 -15.22 -4.30
N ALA A 195 5.76 -14.58 -5.40
CA ALA A 195 4.90 -14.12 -6.50
C ALA A 195 3.65 -13.32 -6.03
N LYS A 196 3.72 -12.66 -4.86
CA LYS A 196 2.60 -11.91 -4.30
C LYS A 196 2.28 -10.67 -5.14
N THR A 197 0.99 -10.38 -5.23
CA THR A 197 0.47 -9.13 -5.80
C THR A 197 0.54 -8.04 -4.73
N VAL A 198 0.99 -6.84 -5.10
CA VAL A 198 1.21 -5.75 -4.14
C VAL A 198 0.61 -4.44 -4.68
N LEU A 199 -0.17 -3.75 -3.86
CA LEU A 199 -0.51 -2.34 -4.04
C LEU A 199 0.27 -1.53 -3.03
N PHE A 200 1.21 -0.73 -3.52
CA PHE A 200 2.21 -0.01 -2.74
C PHE A 200 1.95 1.49 -2.77
N VAL A 201 1.68 2.11 -1.64
CA VAL A 201 1.52 3.56 -1.54
C VAL A 201 2.81 4.20 -1.08
N THR A 202 3.24 5.22 -1.80
CA THR A 202 4.38 6.06 -1.43
C THR A 202 4.20 7.50 -1.93
N HIS A 203 4.99 8.41 -1.40
CA HIS A 203 5.16 9.77 -1.93
C HIS A 203 6.54 9.98 -2.57
N ASP A 204 7.42 8.97 -2.50
CA ASP A 204 8.76 8.99 -3.11
C ASP A 204 8.69 8.44 -4.54
N LEU A 205 9.08 9.27 -5.51
CA LEU A 205 9.03 8.93 -6.94
C LEU A 205 10.03 7.83 -7.31
N ASP A 206 11.24 7.90 -6.76
CA ASP A 206 12.28 6.93 -7.04
C ASP A 206 11.89 5.56 -6.49
N GLU A 207 11.33 5.53 -5.27
CA GLU A 207 10.78 4.32 -4.67
C GLU A 207 9.66 3.71 -5.52
N ALA A 208 8.70 4.54 -5.97
CA ALA A 208 7.59 4.08 -6.80
C ALA A 208 8.08 3.41 -8.08
N ILE A 209 9.07 3.98 -8.78
CA ILE A 209 9.67 3.38 -9.97
C ILE A 209 10.44 2.11 -9.60
N TYR A 210 11.23 2.16 -8.52
CA TYR A 210 12.12 1.07 -8.15
C TYR A 210 11.37 -0.21 -7.79
N VAL A 211 10.24 -0.13 -7.08
CA VAL A 211 9.57 -1.33 -6.57
C VAL A 211 8.46 -1.87 -7.48
N SER A 212 7.95 -1.10 -8.46
CA SER A 212 6.72 -1.46 -9.15
C SER A 212 6.86 -1.77 -10.65
N ASN A 213 5.90 -2.50 -11.19
CA ASN A 213 5.72 -2.75 -12.61
C ASN A 213 4.96 -1.60 -13.30
N ARG A 214 4.03 -0.96 -12.56
CA ARG A 214 3.27 0.22 -12.99
C ARG A 214 3.12 1.21 -11.85
N VAL A 215 3.00 2.48 -12.19
CA VAL A 215 2.73 3.55 -11.25
C VAL A 215 1.40 4.23 -11.62
N ILE A 216 0.48 4.29 -10.67
CA ILE A 216 -0.78 5.03 -10.78
C ILE A 216 -0.57 6.40 -10.14
N VAL A 217 -0.71 7.45 -10.93
CA VAL A 217 -0.62 8.83 -10.44
C VAL A 217 -2.02 9.35 -10.12
N LEU A 218 -2.24 9.71 -8.86
CA LEU A 218 -3.48 10.34 -8.42
C LEU A 218 -3.38 11.86 -8.45
N GLY A 219 -4.41 12.48 -9.02
CA GLY A 219 -4.64 13.91 -8.88
C GLY A 219 -5.15 14.27 -7.48
N ALA A 220 -4.98 15.53 -7.10
CA ALA A 220 -5.45 16.04 -5.82
C ALA A 220 -6.95 16.43 -5.85
N ARG A 221 -7.56 16.37 -4.74
CA ARG A 221 -8.85 16.85 -4.23
C ARG A 221 -9.95 17.17 -5.27
N PRO A 222 -10.81 16.24 -5.59
CA PRO A 222 -10.86 14.86 -5.10
C PRO A 222 -9.86 13.97 -5.84
N GLY A 223 -9.36 12.93 -5.14
CA GLY A 223 -8.47 11.94 -5.72
C GLY A 223 -9.12 11.25 -6.92
N ARG A 224 -8.42 11.25 -8.06
CA ARG A 224 -8.80 10.58 -9.30
C ARG A 224 -7.55 10.08 -10.00
N VAL A 225 -7.64 9.01 -10.76
CA VAL A 225 -6.53 8.54 -11.60
C VAL A 225 -6.28 9.58 -12.68
N LYS A 226 -5.06 10.09 -12.72
CA LYS A 226 -4.59 10.98 -13.80
C LYS A 226 -3.98 10.19 -14.94
N GLU A 227 -3.04 9.32 -14.59
CA GLU A 227 -2.31 8.52 -15.57
C GLU A 227 -1.80 7.23 -14.91
N ILE A 228 -1.67 6.17 -15.69
CA ILE A 228 -1.03 4.92 -15.30
C ILE A 228 0.20 4.77 -16.17
N LEU A 229 1.39 4.72 -15.54
CA LEU A 229 2.68 4.65 -16.21
C LEU A 229 3.25 3.25 -16.08
N ASP A 230 3.66 2.65 -17.19
CA ASP A 230 4.40 1.40 -17.19
C ASP A 230 5.85 1.65 -16.76
N VAL A 231 6.40 0.73 -15.98
CA VAL A 231 7.80 0.74 -15.55
C VAL A 231 8.50 -0.44 -16.23
N PRO A 232 9.22 -0.21 -17.35
CA PRO A 232 9.71 -1.26 -18.24
C PRO A 232 10.99 -1.95 -17.75
N PHE A 233 11.28 -1.89 -16.45
CA PHE A 233 12.41 -2.58 -15.87
C PHE A 233 12.01 -3.99 -15.40
N SER A 234 12.73 -5.01 -15.86
CA SER A 234 12.51 -6.40 -15.44
C SER A 234 13.03 -6.66 -14.03
N PHE A 235 12.54 -7.73 -13.39
CA PHE A 235 13.10 -8.24 -12.14
C PHE A 235 14.02 -9.44 -12.42
N PRO A 236 15.15 -9.64 -11.68
CA PRO A 236 15.67 -8.73 -10.63
C PRO A 236 16.15 -7.41 -11.20
N ARG A 237 16.05 -6.35 -10.43
CA ARG A 237 16.48 -4.99 -10.81
C ARG A 237 17.90 -4.71 -10.36
N PRO A 238 18.66 -3.89 -11.13
CA PRO A 238 19.90 -3.27 -10.67
C PRO A 238 19.66 -2.44 -9.39
N ASP A 239 20.71 -2.10 -8.69
CA ASP A 239 20.60 -1.22 -7.53
C ASP A 239 20.03 0.16 -7.91
N LEU A 240 19.29 0.78 -7.01
CA LEU A 240 18.61 2.06 -7.26
C LEU A 240 19.54 3.17 -7.76
N PRO A 241 20.80 3.33 -7.24
CA PRO A 241 21.74 4.32 -7.78
C PRO A 241 22.06 4.11 -9.27
N GLU A 242 22.17 2.88 -9.73
CA GLU A 242 22.43 2.55 -11.14
C GLU A 242 21.20 2.89 -11.99
N LEU A 243 19.99 2.49 -11.55
CA LEU A 243 18.74 2.80 -12.26
C LEU A 243 18.48 4.31 -12.36
N ARG A 244 18.87 5.10 -11.37
CA ARG A 244 18.74 6.56 -11.43
C ARG A 244 19.51 7.19 -12.59
N GLY A 245 20.57 6.53 -13.08
CA GLY A 245 21.32 6.94 -14.27
C GLY A 245 20.62 6.63 -15.59
N ASP A 246 19.61 5.76 -15.59
CA ASP A 246 18.92 5.34 -16.81
C ASP A 246 17.99 6.44 -17.36
N PRO A 247 18.09 6.81 -18.66
CA PRO A 247 17.21 7.81 -19.26
C PRO A 247 15.72 7.50 -19.14
N THR A 248 15.32 6.22 -19.20
CA THR A 248 13.93 5.77 -19.05
C THR A 248 13.43 6.04 -17.64
N PHE A 249 14.26 5.74 -16.62
CA PHE A 249 13.96 6.06 -15.23
C PHE A 249 13.73 7.58 -15.06
N GLN A 250 14.61 8.40 -15.58
CA GLN A 250 14.52 9.86 -15.48
C GLN A 250 13.30 10.41 -16.23
N ASN A 251 12.92 9.83 -17.36
CA ASN A 251 11.73 10.23 -18.09
C ASN A 251 10.44 9.91 -17.32
N ILE A 252 10.32 8.70 -16.75
CA ILE A 252 9.18 8.30 -15.93
C ILE A 252 9.10 9.23 -14.69
N ARG A 253 10.21 9.45 -14.01
CA ARG A 253 10.30 10.33 -12.84
C ARG A 253 9.84 11.75 -13.16
N ARG A 254 10.30 12.33 -14.28
CA ARG A 254 9.89 13.65 -14.75
C ARG A 254 8.40 13.68 -15.05
N ARG A 255 7.86 12.67 -15.76
CA ARG A 255 6.43 12.60 -16.08
C ARG A 255 5.57 12.56 -14.81
N MET A 256 5.94 11.74 -13.83
CA MET A 256 5.25 11.69 -12.54
C MET A 256 5.26 13.06 -11.83
N TRP A 257 6.42 13.74 -11.83
CA TRP A 257 6.56 15.06 -11.23
C TRP A 257 5.64 16.09 -11.90
N GLU A 258 5.58 16.12 -13.22
CA GLU A 258 4.69 17.00 -14.00
C GLU A 258 3.22 16.76 -13.61
N LEU A 259 2.78 15.51 -13.62
CA LEU A 259 1.42 15.12 -13.25
C LEU A 259 1.05 15.53 -11.81
N ILE A 260 1.98 15.42 -10.86
CA ILE A 260 1.74 15.83 -9.48
C ILE A 260 1.64 17.35 -9.42
N ARG A 261 2.55 18.11 -10.04
CA ARG A 261 2.54 19.58 -10.05
C ARG A 261 1.29 20.19 -10.67
N GLU A 262 0.80 19.62 -11.77
CA GLU A 262 -0.46 20.04 -12.39
C GLU A 262 -1.67 19.88 -11.46
N SER A 263 -1.55 19.06 -10.40
CA SER A 263 -2.60 18.88 -9.40
C SER A 263 -2.55 19.94 -8.31
N SER A 264 -1.35 20.51 -8.07
CA SER A 264 -1.11 21.53 -7.03
C SER A 264 -1.56 22.93 -7.44
N ALA A 265 -1.87 23.15 -8.72
CA ALA A 265 -2.45 24.44 -9.14
C ALA A 265 -3.76 24.65 -8.35
N PRO A 266 -3.98 25.83 -7.75
CA PRO A 266 -5.18 26.10 -6.97
C PRO A 266 -6.40 25.84 -7.85
N ALA A 267 -7.16 24.81 -7.50
CA ALA A 267 -8.46 24.57 -8.12
C ALA A 267 -9.26 25.86 -7.97
N ARG A 268 -9.79 26.39 -9.09
CA ARG A 268 -10.82 27.45 -9.04
C ARG A 268 -11.86 27.02 -8.00
N PRO A 269 -12.43 27.94 -7.20
CA PRO A 269 -13.31 27.65 -6.07
C PRO A 269 -14.62 26.89 -6.41
N GLU A 270 -14.72 26.27 -7.57
CA GLU A 270 -15.82 25.36 -7.94
C GLU A 270 -15.75 23.99 -7.27
N ALA A 271 -14.68 23.67 -6.57
CA ALA A 271 -14.58 22.44 -5.85
C ALA A 271 -15.06 22.63 -4.41
N VAL A 272 -16.30 22.19 -4.12
CA VAL A 272 -16.41 21.17 -3.10
C VAL A 272 -16.98 21.58 -1.75
N VAL A 273 -17.71 22.61 -1.68
CA VAL A 273 -18.63 22.76 -0.54
C VAL A 273 -20.07 22.68 -1.06
N GLU A 274 -20.55 21.47 -1.34
CA GLU A 274 -21.99 21.26 -1.36
C GLU A 274 -22.49 21.45 0.08
N ARG A 275 -23.18 22.57 0.31
CA ARG A 275 -23.88 22.79 1.59
C ARG A 275 -24.84 21.63 1.78
N ALA A 276 -24.73 20.94 2.89
CA ALA A 276 -25.69 19.92 3.28
C ALA A 276 -27.01 20.66 3.59
N HIS A 277 -27.87 20.79 2.59
CA HIS A 277 -29.25 21.13 2.85
C HIS A 277 -29.90 19.94 3.54
N LEU A 278 -30.35 20.15 4.78
CA LEU A 278 -31.24 19.29 5.53
C LEU A 278 -32.62 19.21 4.85
#